data_9dda5e69dcebedf68c27687e097daec1
#
_entry.id   9dda5e69dcebedf68c27687e097daec1
#
_cell.length_a   1.000
_cell.length_b   1.000
_cell.length_c   1.000
_cell.angle_alpha   90.00
_cell.angle_beta   90.00
_cell.angle_gamma   90.00
#
_symmetry.space_group_name_H-M   'P 1'
#
loop_
_entity.id
_entity.type
_entity.pdbx_description
1 polymer ?
#
loop_
_entity_poly.entity_id
_entity_poly.type
_entity_poly.pdbx_seq_one_letter_code
_entity_poly.pdbx_strand_id
1 'polypeptide(L)' 'MEPDDPPLDTRARVALRMQAAELITKATEAADPAERDRLLAEARALIARADSGARRNGDLR' A
#
# COMPACT_ATOMS: atom_id res chain seq x y z
N MET A 1 -5.24 11.04 -24.95
CA MET A 1 -5.15 10.55 -24.56
C MET A 1 -4.95 10.17 -23.63
N GLU A 2 -4.76 9.70 -23.19
CA GLU A 2 -4.69 9.39 -22.34
C GLU A 2 -4.09 8.75 -21.82
N PRO A 3 -3.72 8.73 -21.18
CA PRO A 3 -2.97 8.19 -20.61
C PRO A 3 -3.32 7.11 -20.15
N ASP A 4 -3.00 6.51 -20.29
CA ASP A 4 -3.32 5.40 -20.01
C ASP A 4 -3.00 4.99 -18.74
N ASP A 5 -2.13 5.24 -18.13
CA ASP A 5 -1.78 4.86 -16.94
C ASP A 5 -1.83 5.92 -16.04
N PRO A 6 -2.88 6.41 -15.67
CA PRO A 6 -2.93 7.49 -14.78
C PRO A 6 -2.39 7.08 -13.47
N PRO A 7 -1.83 7.94 -12.75
CA PRO A 7 -1.35 7.67 -11.43
C PRO A 7 -2.51 7.25 -10.60
N LEU A 8 -2.30 6.59 -9.53
CA LEU A 8 -3.35 6.19 -8.67
C LEU A 8 -4.07 7.41 -8.17
N ASP A 9 -5.36 7.43 -8.29
CA ASP A 9 -6.09 8.57 -7.84
C ASP A 9 -6.24 8.44 -6.34
N THR A 10 -6.77 9.44 -5.72
CA THR A 10 -6.87 9.50 -4.28
C THR A 10 -7.64 8.32 -3.74
N ARG A 11 -8.69 7.95 -4.43
CA ARG A 11 -9.51 6.85 -3.98
C ARG A 11 -8.72 5.56 -3.97
N ALA A 12 -7.93 5.31 -5.01
CA ALA A 12 -7.16 4.10 -5.09
C ALA A 12 -6.11 4.08 -4.00
N ARG A 13 -5.49 5.21 -3.72
CA ARG A 13 -4.48 5.25 -2.68
C ARG A 13 -5.08 5.02 -1.31
N VAL A 14 -6.25 5.58 -1.07
CA VAL A 14 -6.92 5.37 0.18
C VAL A 14 -7.28 3.89 0.34
N ALA A 15 -7.73 3.27 -0.73
CA ALA A 15 -8.06 1.86 -0.67
C ALA A 15 -6.84 1.02 -0.32
N LEU A 16 -5.71 1.33 -0.92
CA LEU A 16 -4.51 0.58 -0.62
C LEU A 16 -4.10 0.77 0.83
N ARG A 17 -4.22 1.98 1.33
CA ARG A 17 -3.85 2.22 2.71
C ARG A 17 -4.80 1.55 3.67
N MET A 18 -6.06 1.49 3.32
CA MET A 18 -7.02 0.83 4.18
C MET A 18 -6.75 -0.66 4.22
N GLN A 19 -6.39 -1.25 3.07
CA GLN A 19 -6.05 -2.65 3.06
C GLN A 19 -4.81 -2.89 3.89
N ALA A 20 -3.84 -1.99 3.80
CA ALA A 20 -2.64 -2.15 4.60
C ALA A 20 -2.97 -2.07 6.07
N ALA A 21 -3.87 -1.17 6.45
CA ALA A 21 -4.24 -1.03 7.84
C ALA A 21 -4.91 -2.30 8.36
N GLU A 22 -5.73 -2.93 7.53
CA GLU A 22 -6.35 -4.15 7.93
C GLU A 22 -5.34 -5.25 8.11
N LEU A 23 -4.34 -5.30 7.23
CA LEU A 23 -3.30 -6.30 7.38
C LEU A 23 -2.51 -6.06 8.64
N ILE A 24 -2.24 -4.81 8.97
CA ILE A 24 -1.51 -4.51 10.18
C ILE A 24 -2.33 -4.93 11.40
N THR A 25 -3.62 -4.72 11.36
CA THR A 25 -4.47 -5.14 12.46
C THR A 25 -4.44 -6.64 12.61
N LYS A 26 -4.51 -7.35 11.49
CA LYS A 26 -4.45 -8.79 11.56
C LYS A 26 -3.10 -9.25 12.07
N ALA A 27 -2.04 -8.56 11.66
CA ALA A 27 -0.72 -8.91 12.13
C ALA A 27 -0.62 -8.74 13.63
N THR A 28 -1.22 -7.69 14.15
CA THR A 28 -1.18 -7.43 15.55
C THR A 28 -1.90 -8.53 16.33
N GLU A 29 -2.91 -9.11 15.73
CA GLU A 29 -3.66 -10.14 16.38
C GLU A 29 -3.11 -11.53 16.11
N ALA A 30 -2.17 -11.66 15.22
CA ALA A 30 -1.65 -12.96 14.87
C ALA A 30 -0.79 -13.49 16.01
N ALA A 31 -0.99 -14.72 16.34
CA ALA A 31 -0.23 -15.31 17.40
C ALA A 31 1.10 -15.83 16.87
N ASP A 32 1.15 -16.15 15.60
CA ASP A 32 2.32 -16.72 15.03
C ASP A 32 3.22 -15.64 14.47
N PRO A 33 4.46 -15.53 14.93
CA PRO A 33 5.34 -14.46 14.45
C PRO A 33 5.61 -14.54 12.95
N ALA A 34 5.64 -15.75 12.41
CA ALA A 34 5.89 -15.88 10.99
C ALA A 34 4.73 -15.30 10.20
N GLU A 35 3.54 -15.54 10.65
CA GLU A 35 2.39 -15.03 9.99
C GLU A 35 2.32 -13.53 10.14
N ARG A 36 2.66 -13.04 11.30
CA ARG A 36 2.67 -11.62 11.54
C ARG A 36 3.66 -10.93 10.60
N ASP A 37 4.84 -11.52 10.43
CA ASP A 37 5.83 -10.93 9.55
C ASP A 37 5.32 -10.89 8.14
N ARG A 38 4.64 -11.94 7.71
CA ARG A 38 4.12 -11.98 6.38
C ARG A 38 3.07 -10.90 6.17
N LEU A 39 2.18 -10.74 7.12
CA LEU A 39 1.14 -9.73 6.99
C LEU A 39 1.74 -8.33 6.98
N LEU A 40 2.75 -8.10 7.79
CA LEU A 40 3.38 -6.80 7.80
C LEU A 40 4.10 -6.53 6.48
N ALA A 41 4.69 -7.56 5.90
CA ALA A 41 5.37 -7.39 4.63
C ALA A 41 4.37 -7.03 3.54
N GLU A 42 3.21 -7.65 3.57
CA GLU A 42 2.20 -7.33 2.60
C GLU A 42 1.69 -5.92 2.80
N ALA A 43 1.51 -5.51 4.04
CA ALA A 43 1.04 -4.17 4.31
C ALA A 43 2.04 -3.15 3.80
N ARG A 44 3.31 -3.42 3.99
CA ARG A 44 4.34 -2.51 3.52
C ARG A 44 4.34 -2.42 2.01
N ALA A 45 4.09 -3.54 1.35
CA ALA A 45 4.05 -3.54 -0.10
C ALA A 45 2.90 -2.68 -0.60
N LEU A 46 1.76 -2.73 0.07
CA LEU A 46 0.64 -1.92 -0.34
C LEU A 46 0.90 -0.44 -0.12
N ILE A 47 1.52 -0.12 0.99
CA ILE A 47 1.83 1.26 1.29
C ILE A 47 2.85 1.78 0.28
N ALA A 48 3.83 0.95 -0.06
CA ALA A 48 4.82 1.34 -1.02
C ALA A 48 4.21 1.59 -2.38
N ARG A 49 3.21 0.80 -2.74
CA ARG A 49 2.55 1.00 -3.98
C ARG A 49 1.81 2.30 -3.99
N ALA A 50 1.15 2.64 -2.91
CA ALA A 50 0.41 3.89 -2.82
C ALA A 50 1.38 5.06 -2.90
N ASP A 51 2.49 4.95 -2.20
CA ASP A 51 3.47 6.02 -2.21
C ASP A 51 4.15 6.14 -3.54
N SER A 52 4.38 5.02 -4.20
CA SER A 52 5.04 5.04 -5.47
C SER A 52 4.22 5.81 -6.48
N GLY A 53 2.93 5.62 -6.46
CA GLY A 53 2.07 6.35 -7.34
C GLY A 53 2.14 7.84 -7.12
N ALA A 54 2.19 8.25 -5.86
CA ALA A 54 2.26 9.64 -5.55
C ALA A 54 3.63 10.18 -5.88
N ARG A 55 4.69 9.40 -5.61
CA ARG A 55 5.97 9.88 -5.79
C ARG A 55 6.34 10.03 -7.21
N ARG A 56 5.78 9.29 -8.09
CA ARG A 56 6.07 9.39 -9.40
C ARG A 56 6.03 10.77 -9.87
N ASN A 57 5.07 11.53 -9.49
CA ASN A 57 5.00 12.86 -9.90
C ASN A 57 6.03 13.71 -9.28
N GLY A 58 6.37 13.49 -8.11
CA GLY A 58 7.32 14.29 -7.43
C GLY A 58 8.68 14.08 -7.86
N ASP A 59 8.95 12.94 -8.40
CA ASP A 59 10.21 12.62 -8.75
C ASP A 59 10.66 13.19 -9.96
N LEU A 60 9.88 13.75 -10.69
CA LEU A 60 10.28 14.25 -11.78
C LEU A 60 10.96 15.39 -11.50
N ARG A 61 11.81 15.70 -11.42
CA ARG A 61 12.48 16.78 -11.14
C ARG A 61 13.44 16.88 -11.85
#